data_d62374683832be841afe0d59849e54ac
#
_entry.id   d62374683832be841afe0d59849e54ac
#
_cell.length_a   1.000
_cell.length_b   1.000
_cell.length_c   1.000
_cell.angle_alpha   90.00
_cell.angle_beta   90.00
_cell.angle_gamma   90.00
#
_symmetry.space_group_name_H-M   'P 1'
#
loop_
_entity.id
_entity.type
_entity.pdbx_description
1 polymer ?
#
loop_
_entity_poly.entity_id
_entity_poly.type
_entity_poly.pdbx_seq_one_letter_code
_entity_poly.pdbx_strand_id
1 'polypeptide(L)'
;MKFYEKLIEKRPAFPEPLPRFTKRLQRLPLMTLVYQDSADWLLFDQFSEAGFMHPEHYHDRAELFYPKTGVTLVFSKGVPLIVPPHRALWIPAHTYHSFAFVSGTLQRSLFFPAEASKIVSTEIRVMEVTPLLRELIMGLFDSKFPMPVQKRMSRLILDILHEAPVTPNPLQLPPEGPLRTVAQSVMQDQRWTVPLEAICAEVHMTPKTFERHFLKATGMTFKAWRAAARLCLSHDLLASGIGIKQTALKLGFSGSSAFCTAFTKFFGMTPGTVSKRLGKPE
;
A
#
# COMPACT_ATOMS: atom_id res chain seq x y z
N MET A 1 -14.08 6.62 13.84
CA MET A 1 -13.48 6.05 15.06
C MET A 1 -13.52 4.53 15.10
N LYS A 2 -14.62 3.87 14.79
CA LYS A 2 -14.76 2.38 14.83
C LYS A 2 -14.16 1.58 13.66
N PHE A 3 -13.56 2.24 12.66
CA PHE A 3 -13.16 1.59 11.42
C PHE A 3 -11.85 0.78 11.57
N TYR A 4 -10.82 1.39 12.15
CA TYR A 4 -9.53 0.71 12.37
C TYR A 4 -9.62 -0.37 13.47
N GLU A 5 -10.42 -0.16 14.51
CA GLU A 5 -10.68 -1.19 15.54
C GLU A 5 -11.29 -2.44 14.91
N LYS A 6 -12.29 -2.29 14.01
CA LYS A 6 -12.87 -3.42 13.27
C LYS A 6 -11.87 -4.12 12.33
N LEU A 7 -10.88 -3.40 11.80
CA LEU A 7 -9.84 -3.96 10.94
C LEU A 7 -8.82 -4.80 11.74
N ILE A 8 -8.61 -4.47 13.01
CA ILE A 8 -7.62 -5.12 13.88
C ILE A 8 -8.27 -6.19 14.77
N GLU A 9 -9.48 -5.96 15.29
CA GLU A 9 -10.21 -6.91 16.14
C GLU A 9 -10.78 -8.12 15.41
N LYS A 10 -11.04 -8.01 14.10
CA LYS A 10 -11.46 -9.13 13.26
C LYS A 10 -10.26 -9.87 12.66
N ARG A 11 -9.27 -10.26 13.45
CA ARG A 11 -8.45 -11.40 13.05
C ARG A 11 -9.35 -12.65 13.19
N PRO A 12 -9.78 -13.29 12.10
CA PRO A 12 -10.23 -14.66 12.22
C PRO A 12 -9.05 -15.47 12.78
N ALA A 13 -9.29 -16.28 13.78
CA ALA A 13 -8.37 -17.36 14.14
C ALA A 13 -8.02 -18.06 12.80
N PHE A 14 -6.71 -18.25 12.53
CA PHE A 14 -6.19 -18.81 11.30
C PHE A 14 -7.07 -19.93 10.78
N PRO A 15 -7.86 -19.74 9.70
CA PRO A 15 -8.53 -20.84 9.07
C PRO A 15 -7.49 -21.62 8.25
N GLU A 16 -7.74 -22.89 8.10
CA GLU A 16 -6.98 -23.75 7.20
C GLU A 16 -6.75 -23.08 5.81
N PRO A 17 -5.66 -23.42 5.11
CA PRO A 17 -5.28 -22.77 3.86
C PRO A 17 -6.46 -22.79 2.88
N LEU A 18 -6.83 -21.62 2.39
CA LEU A 18 -7.88 -21.47 1.38
C LEU A 18 -7.53 -22.29 0.13
N PRO A 19 -8.51 -22.93 -0.50
CA PRO A 19 -8.27 -23.80 -1.65
C PRO A 19 -7.56 -23.05 -2.78
N ARG A 20 -6.59 -23.74 -3.40
CA ARG A 20 -5.80 -23.27 -4.54
C ARG A 20 -6.66 -22.50 -5.55
N PHE A 21 -6.22 -21.38 -6.00
CA PHE A 21 -6.84 -20.42 -6.92
C PHE A 21 -7.04 -20.97 -8.34
N THR A 22 -7.51 -22.17 -8.51
CA THR A 22 -7.62 -22.80 -9.83
C THR A 22 -8.98 -22.77 -10.49
N LYS A 23 -10.09 -22.43 -9.80
CA LYS A 23 -11.45 -22.41 -10.43
C LYS A 23 -12.52 -21.55 -9.74
N ARG A 24 -12.24 -20.75 -8.72
CA ARG A 24 -13.29 -20.11 -7.90
C ARG A 24 -13.37 -18.58 -7.96
N LEU A 25 -12.65 -17.93 -8.86
CA LEU A 25 -12.78 -16.48 -9.13
C LEU A 25 -14.15 -16.07 -9.73
N GLN A 26 -15.00 -17.04 -10.09
CA GLN A 26 -16.27 -16.81 -10.78
C GLN A 26 -17.46 -16.39 -9.87
N ARG A 27 -17.29 -16.19 -8.55
CA ARG A 27 -18.41 -15.93 -7.63
C ARG A 27 -18.23 -14.75 -6.67
N LEU A 28 -17.41 -13.75 -6.99
CA LEU A 28 -17.41 -12.52 -6.22
C LEU A 28 -18.26 -11.48 -6.97
N PRO A 29 -19.28 -10.88 -6.32
CA PRO A 29 -20.11 -9.87 -6.96
C PRO A 29 -19.29 -8.58 -7.17
N LEU A 30 -19.43 -7.96 -8.34
CA LEU A 30 -18.79 -6.70 -8.77
C LEU A 30 -17.32 -6.80 -9.18
N MET A 31 -16.91 -7.86 -9.86
CA MET A 31 -15.57 -7.96 -10.43
C MET A 31 -15.62 -7.78 -11.95
N THR A 32 -15.10 -6.68 -12.44
CA THR A 32 -14.73 -6.60 -13.85
C THR A 32 -13.35 -7.25 -14.00
N LEU A 33 -13.36 -8.55 -14.24
CA LEU A 33 -12.14 -9.31 -14.52
C LEU A 33 -11.74 -9.03 -15.97
N VAL A 34 -10.69 -8.27 -16.17
CA VAL A 34 -10.00 -8.26 -17.47
C VAL A 34 -9.02 -9.44 -17.46
N TYR A 35 -9.49 -10.60 -17.94
CA TYR A 35 -8.63 -11.75 -18.14
C TYR A 35 -7.89 -11.60 -19.46
N GLN A 36 -6.56 -11.49 -19.38
CA GLN A 36 -5.69 -12.03 -20.42
C GLN A 36 -4.90 -13.16 -19.78
N ASP A 37 -5.37 -14.38 -19.97
CA ASP A 37 -4.63 -15.57 -19.55
C ASP A 37 -3.55 -15.84 -20.60
N SER A 38 -2.33 -15.40 -20.31
CA SER A 38 -1.16 -15.90 -20.99
C SER A 38 -0.37 -16.76 -20.00
N ALA A 39 0.38 -17.75 -20.49
CA ALA A 39 1.30 -18.50 -19.65
C ALA A 39 2.29 -17.58 -18.90
N ASP A 40 2.54 -16.40 -19.44
CA ASP A 40 3.55 -15.46 -18.99
C ASP A 40 3.05 -14.48 -17.89
N TRP A 41 1.73 -14.13 -17.86
CA TRP A 41 1.12 -13.27 -16.82
C TRP A 41 -0.40 -13.36 -16.82
N LEU A 42 -0.99 -12.98 -15.67
CA LEU A 42 -2.43 -12.74 -15.51
C LEU A 42 -2.64 -11.30 -15.06
N LEU A 43 -3.72 -10.69 -15.50
CA LEU A 43 -4.10 -9.33 -15.11
C LEU A 43 -5.40 -9.37 -14.30
N PHE A 44 -5.43 -8.58 -13.24
CA PHE A 44 -6.58 -8.43 -12.37
C PHE A 44 -6.82 -6.96 -12.07
N ASP A 45 -8.02 -6.46 -12.38
CA ASP A 45 -8.47 -5.09 -12.10
C ASP A 45 -9.71 -5.15 -11.24
N GLN A 46 -9.71 -4.48 -10.09
CA GLN A 46 -10.82 -4.49 -9.15
C GLN A 46 -10.93 -3.16 -8.40
N PHE A 47 -12.16 -2.72 -8.19
CA PHE A 47 -12.47 -1.72 -7.19
C PHE A 47 -12.87 -2.39 -5.88
N SER A 48 -12.21 -2.00 -4.79
CA SER A 48 -12.52 -2.46 -3.44
C SER A 48 -12.97 -1.28 -2.58
N GLU A 49 -14.10 -1.42 -1.93
CA GLU A 49 -14.65 -0.39 -1.04
C GLU A 49 -13.79 -0.20 0.22
N ALA A 50 -13.87 1.00 0.79
CA ALA A 50 -13.25 1.27 2.08
C ALA A 50 -13.79 0.31 3.15
N GLY A 51 -12.89 -0.28 3.93
CA GLY A 51 -13.23 -1.25 4.98
C GLY A 51 -13.36 -2.68 4.51
N PHE A 52 -13.31 -2.94 3.21
CA PHE A 52 -13.25 -4.30 2.72
C PHE A 52 -11.91 -4.94 3.11
N MET A 53 -11.96 -6.21 3.50
CA MET A 53 -10.79 -7.02 3.81
C MET A 53 -10.79 -8.27 2.94
N HIS A 54 -9.68 -8.49 2.26
CA HIS A 54 -9.42 -9.75 1.61
C HIS A 54 -8.75 -10.69 2.62
N PRO A 55 -9.30 -11.88 2.89
CA PRO A 55 -8.76 -12.79 3.88
C PRO A 55 -7.34 -13.24 3.52
N GLU A 56 -6.61 -13.76 4.50
CA GLU A 56 -5.26 -14.30 4.29
C GLU A 56 -5.30 -15.45 3.29
N HIS A 57 -4.43 -15.37 2.29
CA HIS A 57 -4.30 -16.33 1.22
C HIS A 57 -2.88 -16.35 0.66
N TYR A 58 -2.60 -17.28 -0.18
CA TYR A 58 -1.41 -17.31 -1.04
C TYR A 58 -1.78 -17.82 -2.43
N HIS A 59 -0.91 -17.61 -3.39
CA HIS A 59 -1.05 -18.13 -4.75
C HIS A 59 0.29 -18.65 -5.26
N ASP A 60 0.23 -19.48 -6.29
CA ASP A 60 1.39 -20.12 -6.94
C ASP A 60 2.15 -19.21 -7.91
N ARG A 61 1.69 -17.96 -8.06
CA ARG A 61 2.30 -16.92 -8.91
C ARG A 61 2.87 -15.81 -8.05
N ALA A 62 3.89 -15.12 -8.57
CA ALA A 62 4.31 -13.85 -7.99
C ALA A 62 3.33 -12.75 -8.38
N GLU A 63 3.06 -11.79 -7.49
CA GLU A 63 2.13 -10.68 -7.71
C GLU A 63 2.83 -9.33 -7.63
N LEU A 64 2.59 -8.48 -8.61
CA LEU A 64 2.80 -7.05 -8.50
C LEU A 64 1.45 -6.38 -8.25
N PHE A 65 1.20 -6.01 -7.00
CA PHE A 65 0.00 -5.28 -6.59
C PHE A 65 0.23 -3.77 -6.74
N TYR A 66 -0.63 -3.10 -7.52
CA TYR A 66 -0.57 -1.66 -7.76
C TYR A 66 -1.91 -1.00 -7.46
N PRO A 67 -2.08 -0.26 -6.36
CA PRO A 67 -3.24 0.58 -6.13
C PRO A 67 -3.17 1.83 -7.02
N LYS A 68 -4.02 1.92 -8.04
CA LYS A 68 -4.14 3.12 -8.90
C LYS A 68 -4.70 4.30 -8.09
N THR A 69 -5.63 4.01 -7.17
CA THR A 69 -6.23 4.97 -6.23
C THR A 69 -6.37 4.30 -4.86
N GLY A 70 -6.59 5.09 -3.84
CA GLY A 70 -6.81 4.59 -2.48
C GLY A 70 -5.54 4.14 -1.78
N VAL A 71 -5.67 3.75 -0.52
CA VAL A 71 -4.58 3.25 0.33
C VAL A 71 -4.94 1.86 0.81
N THR A 72 -4.00 0.94 0.68
CA THR A 72 -4.17 -0.46 1.09
C THR A 72 -3.17 -0.82 2.17
N LEU A 73 -3.65 -1.49 3.20
CA LEU A 73 -2.81 -2.21 4.15
C LEU A 73 -2.65 -3.65 3.65
N VAL A 74 -1.43 -4.13 3.60
CA VAL A 74 -1.14 -5.53 3.28
C VAL A 74 -0.44 -6.16 4.48
N PHE A 75 -0.95 -7.28 4.95
CA PHE A 75 -0.38 -8.01 6.07
C PHE A 75 0.34 -9.24 5.54
N SER A 76 1.58 -9.42 5.97
CA SER A 76 2.34 -10.63 5.71
C SER A 76 3.25 -10.91 6.90
N LYS A 77 3.30 -12.16 7.34
CA LYS A 77 4.07 -12.59 8.53
C LYS A 77 3.83 -11.70 9.76
N GLY A 78 2.57 -11.23 9.95
CA GLY A 78 2.22 -10.34 11.05
C GLY A 78 2.70 -8.90 10.93
N VAL A 79 3.36 -8.52 9.83
CA VAL A 79 3.85 -7.15 9.58
C VAL A 79 2.94 -6.45 8.59
N PRO A 80 2.24 -5.38 8.99
CA PRO A 80 1.45 -4.58 8.06
C PRO A 80 2.35 -3.64 7.24
N LEU A 81 2.08 -3.62 5.95
CA LEU A 81 2.70 -2.75 4.96
C LEU A 81 1.63 -1.80 4.43
N ILE A 82 1.92 -0.51 4.33
CA ILE A 82 1.01 0.47 3.73
C ILE A 82 1.44 0.70 2.29
N VAL A 83 0.50 0.50 1.37
CA VAL A 83 0.75 0.67 -0.07
C VAL A 83 -0.15 1.79 -0.60
N PRO A 84 0.38 3.00 -0.77
CA PRO A 84 -0.33 4.13 -1.38
C PRO A 84 -0.21 4.11 -2.92
N PRO A 85 -0.99 4.93 -3.67
CA PRO A 85 -1.10 4.85 -5.12
C PRO A 85 0.16 5.07 -5.96
N HIS A 86 1.23 5.61 -5.38
CA HIS A 86 2.51 5.79 -6.09
C HIS A 86 3.53 4.68 -5.77
N ARG A 87 3.08 3.69 -5.03
CA ARG A 87 3.86 2.50 -4.67
C ARG A 87 3.19 1.25 -5.21
N ALA A 88 4.00 0.27 -5.50
CA ALA A 88 3.55 -1.09 -5.78
C ALA A 88 4.16 -2.04 -4.75
N LEU A 89 3.48 -3.15 -4.55
CA LEU A 89 3.94 -4.21 -3.68
C LEU A 89 4.26 -5.43 -4.53
N TRP A 90 5.49 -5.91 -4.42
CA TRP A 90 5.89 -7.20 -4.93
C TRP A 90 5.63 -8.28 -3.88
N ILE A 91 4.87 -9.30 -4.24
CA ILE A 91 4.55 -10.45 -3.39
C ILE A 91 5.07 -11.69 -4.10
N PRO A 92 6.11 -12.37 -3.58
CA PRO A 92 6.63 -13.59 -4.16
C PRO A 92 5.58 -14.71 -4.14
N ALA A 93 5.70 -15.65 -5.09
CA ALA A 93 4.86 -16.84 -5.09
C ALA A 93 4.91 -17.58 -3.74
N HIS A 94 3.80 -18.21 -3.38
CA HIS A 94 3.64 -18.98 -2.12
C HIS A 94 3.80 -18.17 -0.83
N THR A 95 3.64 -16.84 -0.91
CA THR A 95 3.74 -15.96 0.26
C THR A 95 2.35 -15.65 0.82
N TYR A 96 2.11 -15.99 2.09
CA TYR A 96 0.86 -15.66 2.78
C TYR A 96 0.71 -14.16 2.97
N HIS A 97 -0.44 -13.64 2.57
CA HIS A 97 -0.78 -12.22 2.71
C HIS A 97 -2.29 -12.00 2.75
N SER A 98 -2.68 -10.84 3.29
CA SER A 98 -4.06 -10.36 3.28
C SER A 98 -4.09 -8.87 3.02
N PHE A 99 -5.22 -8.37 2.51
CA PHE A 99 -5.40 -6.95 2.20
C PHE A 99 -6.50 -6.35 3.07
N ALA A 100 -6.31 -5.11 3.49
CA ALA A 100 -7.34 -4.27 4.09
C ALA A 100 -7.35 -2.92 3.38
N PHE A 101 -8.47 -2.58 2.76
CA PHE A 101 -8.61 -1.36 1.97
C PHE A 101 -9.05 -0.21 2.88
N VAL A 102 -8.12 0.71 3.15
CA VAL A 102 -8.36 1.86 4.04
C VAL A 102 -9.34 2.84 3.42
N SER A 103 -9.25 3.01 2.11
CA SER A 103 -10.16 3.84 1.30
C SER A 103 -10.59 3.09 0.05
N GLY A 104 -11.56 3.64 -0.70
CA GLY A 104 -11.97 3.09 -1.98
C GLY A 104 -10.78 2.98 -2.93
N THR A 105 -10.37 1.75 -3.24
CA THR A 105 -9.14 1.43 -3.96
C THR A 105 -9.45 0.79 -5.30
N LEU A 106 -9.02 1.42 -6.37
CA LEU A 106 -8.91 0.78 -7.69
C LEU A 106 -7.53 0.14 -7.78
N GLN A 107 -7.50 -1.17 -7.71
CA GLN A 107 -6.26 -1.94 -7.74
C GLN A 107 -6.03 -2.60 -9.09
N ARG A 108 -4.78 -2.75 -9.45
CA ARG A 108 -4.32 -3.55 -10.58
C ARG A 108 -3.25 -4.52 -10.09
N SER A 109 -3.51 -5.80 -10.28
CA SER A 109 -2.54 -6.84 -9.94
C SER A 109 -2.09 -7.56 -11.20
N LEU A 110 -0.78 -7.70 -11.32
CA LEU A 110 -0.13 -8.48 -12.36
C LEU A 110 0.46 -9.72 -11.71
N PHE A 111 0.02 -10.88 -12.16
CA PHE A 111 0.51 -12.16 -11.66
C PHE A 111 1.49 -12.75 -12.68
N PHE A 112 2.70 -13.04 -12.25
CA PHE A 112 3.78 -13.63 -13.03
C PHE A 112 4.02 -15.08 -12.62
N PRO A 113 4.63 -15.93 -13.47
CA PRO A 113 5.06 -17.27 -13.08
C PRO A 113 5.93 -17.23 -11.81
N ALA A 114 5.93 -18.32 -11.04
CA ALA A 114 6.67 -18.41 -9.76
C ALA A 114 8.18 -18.08 -9.91
N GLU A 115 8.75 -18.39 -11.07
CA GLU A 115 10.13 -18.10 -11.41
C GLU A 115 10.51 -16.63 -11.33
N ALA A 116 9.54 -15.74 -11.57
CA ALA A 116 9.72 -14.30 -11.44
C ALA A 116 10.14 -13.90 -10.01
N SER A 117 9.77 -14.68 -8.99
CA SER A 117 10.22 -14.46 -7.61
C SER A 117 11.73 -14.56 -7.45
N LYS A 118 12.40 -15.40 -8.27
CA LYS A 118 13.86 -15.49 -8.26
C LYS A 118 14.52 -14.33 -9.01
N ILE A 119 13.81 -13.74 -9.97
CA ILE A 119 14.31 -12.61 -10.75
C ILE A 119 14.19 -11.31 -9.93
N VAL A 120 13.01 -11.01 -9.40
CA VAL A 120 12.74 -9.73 -8.71
C VAL A 120 13.13 -9.81 -7.24
N SER A 121 12.49 -10.68 -6.47
CA SER A 121 12.79 -10.89 -5.05
C SER A 121 12.03 -12.09 -4.50
N THR A 122 12.67 -12.84 -3.61
CA THR A 122 12.04 -13.89 -2.80
C THR A 122 11.36 -13.36 -1.53
N GLU A 123 11.43 -12.06 -1.31
CA GLU A 123 10.78 -11.37 -0.18
C GLU A 123 9.81 -10.31 -0.66
N ILE A 124 8.80 -10.02 0.16
CA ILE A 124 7.88 -8.92 -0.09
C ILE A 124 8.65 -7.59 -0.10
N ARG A 125 8.40 -6.78 -1.14
CA ARG A 125 9.01 -5.46 -1.31
C ARG A 125 7.97 -4.42 -1.69
N VAL A 126 7.99 -3.30 -1.00
CA VAL A 126 7.32 -2.07 -1.47
C VAL A 126 8.28 -1.33 -2.39
N MET A 127 7.81 -0.97 -3.57
CA MET A 127 8.61 -0.35 -4.62
C MET A 127 8.02 0.98 -5.05
N GLU A 128 8.86 1.89 -5.50
CA GLU A 128 8.41 3.13 -6.12
C GLU A 128 7.95 2.87 -7.55
N VAL A 129 6.78 3.39 -7.89
CA VAL A 129 6.26 3.31 -9.27
C VAL A 129 6.70 4.54 -10.04
N THR A 130 7.80 4.40 -10.78
CA THR A 130 8.27 5.45 -11.70
C THR A 130 7.25 5.70 -12.80
N PRO A 131 7.27 6.88 -13.46
CA PRO A 131 6.39 7.14 -14.60
C PRO A 131 6.44 6.06 -15.69
N LEU A 132 7.64 5.57 -16.03
CA LEU A 132 7.80 4.50 -17.02
C LEU A 132 7.13 3.20 -16.56
N LEU A 133 7.38 2.76 -15.32
CA LEU A 133 6.78 1.55 -14.76
C LEU A 133 5.24 1.66 -14.74
N ARG A 134 4.72 2.83 -14.36
CA ARG A 134 3.28 3.10 -14.38
C ARG A 134 2.68 2.94 -15.77
N GLU A 135 3.27 3.55 -16.80
CA GLU A 135 2.75 3.48 -18.15
C GLU A 135 2.84 2.05 -18.73
N LEU A 136 3.87 1.28 -18.35
CA LEU A 136 3.97 -0.14 -18.73
C LEU A 136 2.86 -0.96 -18.05
N ILE A 137 2.63 -0.78 -16.74
CA ILE A 137 1.53 -1.44 -16.03
C ILE A 137 0.20 -1.08 -16.69
N MET A 138 -0.06 0.22 -16.89
CA MET A 138 -1.31 0.69 -17.50
C MET A 138 -1.51 0.14 -18.91
N GLY A 139 -0.45 0.10 -19.70
CA GLY A 139 -0.49 -0.39 -21.07
C GLY A 139 -0.76 -1.89 -21.19
N LEU A 140 -0.40 -2.71 -20.20
CA LEU A 140 -0.78 -4.12 -20.20
C LEU A 140 -2.29 -4.32 -20.01
N PHE A 141 -2.98 -3.41 -19.30
CA PHE A 141 -4.43 -3.43 -19.17
C PHE A 141 -5.15 -2.79 -20.38
N ASP A 142 -4.41 -2.14 -21.28
CA ASP A 142 -4.96 -1.61 -22.53
C ASP A 142 -4.83 -2.67 -23.64
N SER A 143 -5.96 -3.26 -24.03
CA SER A 143 -6.02 -4.31 -25.06
C SER A 143 -5.58 -3.86 -26.46
N LYS A 144 -5.21 -2.58 -26.65
CA LYS A 144 -4.75 -2.03 -27.95
C LYS A 144 -3.39 -2.58 -28.37
N PHE A 145 -2.57 -3.05 -27.45
CA PHE A 145 -1.27 -3.61 -27.78
C PHE A 145 -1.36 -5.08 -28.19
N PRO A 146 -0.75 -5.48 -29.32
CA PRO A 146 -0.72 -6.88 -29.73
C PRO A 146 0.13 -7.71 -28.76
N MET A 147 -0.17 -9.01 -28.63
CA MET A 147 0.45 -9.94 -27.69
C MET A 147 2.00 -9.90 -27.69
N PRO A 148 2.71 -9.82 -28.84
CA PRO A 148 4.16 -9.72 -28.81
C PRO A 148 4.71 -8.45 -28.16
N VAL A 149 3.95 -7.34 -28.21
CA VAL A 149 4.30 -6.09 -27.51
C VAL A 149 4.07 -6.24 -26.03
N GLN A 150 2.91 -6.79 -25.62
CA GLN A 150 2.60 -7.03 -24.23
C GLN A 150 3.63 -7.96 -23.56
N LYS A 151 4.12 -8.99 -24.26
CA LYS A 151 5.22 -9.86 -23.78
C LYS A 151 6.51 -9.08 -23.51
N ARG A 152 6.87 -8.14 -24.37
CA ARG A 152 8.04 -7.28 -24.15
C ARG A 152 7.81 -6.33 -22.97
N MET A 153 6.61 -5.77 -22.84
CA MET A 153 6.25 -4.89 -21.71
C MET A 153 6.33 -5.63 -20.39
N SER A 154 5.79 -6.85 -20.30
CA SER A 154 5.83 -7.65 -19.08
C SER A 154 7.27 -8.01 -18.65
N ARG A 155 8.14 -8.34 -19.60
CA ARG A 155 9.56 -8.57 -19.35
C ARG A 155 10.26 -7.31 -18.86
N LEU A 156 10.03 -6.17 -19.53
CA LEU A 156 10.61 -4.90 -19.12
C LEU A 156 10.14 -4.48 -17.71
N ILE A 157 8.90 -4.79 -17.34
CA ILE A 157 8.42 -4.59 -15.96
C ILE A 157 9.29 -5.41 -14.98
N LEU A 158 9.53 -6.69 -15.24
CA LEU A 158 10.35 -7.53 -14.37
C LEU A 158 11.80 -7.02 -14.28
N ASP A 159 12.39 -6.57 -15.39
CA ASP A 159 13.74 -6.00 -15.43
C ASP A 159 13.81 -4.71 -14.58
N ILE A 160 12.83 -3.81 -14.71
CA ILE A 160 12.74 -2.59 -13.89
C ILE A 160 12.60 -2.93 -12.41
N LEU A 161 11.76 -3.92 -12.08
CA LEU A 161 11.56 -4.34 -10.68
C LEU A 161 12.81 -5.00 -10.09
N HIS A 162 13.58 -5.74 -10.90
CA HIS A 162 14.86 -6.34 -10.50
C HIS A 162 15.88 -5.27 -10.10
N GLU A 163 16.03 -4.26 -10.94
CA GLU A 163 16.98 -3.16 -10.76
C GLU A 163 16.48 -2.10 -9.73
N ALA A 164 15.21 -2.17 -9.33
CA ALA A 164 14.65 -1.18 -8.42
C ALA A 164 15.39 -1.19 -7.07
N PRO A 165 15.81 -0.01 -6.59
CA PRO A 165 16.49 0.08 -5.30
C PRO A 165 15.57 -0.43 -4.19
N VAL A 166 16.14 -1.18 -3.26
CA VAL A 166 15.43 -1.60 -2.04
C VAL A 166 15.20 -0.34 -1.21
N THR A 167 14.02 0.24 -1.35
CA THR A 167 13.62 1.34 -0.46
C THR A 167 13.04 0.74 0.81
N PRO A 168 13.50 1.19 1.99
CA PRO A 168 12.82 0.84 3.23
C PRO A 168 11.34 1.17 3.08
N ASN A 169 10.45 0.26 3.49
CA ASN A 169 9.03 0.55 3.49
C ASN A 169 8.78 1.81 4.35
N PRO A 170 8.34 2.93 3.76
CA PRO A 170 8.28 4.19 4.50
C PRO A 170 7.26 4.18 5.64
N LEU A 171 6.47 3.11 5.77
CA LEU A 171 5.43 3.02 6.80
C LEU A 171 5.30 1.61 7.38
N GLN A 172 6.42 0.92 7.51
CA GLN A 172 6.42 -0.31 8.29
C GLN A 172 5.98 0.00 9.73
N LEU A 173 4.96 -0.70 10.22
CA LEU A 173 4.63 -0.66 11.65
C LEU A 173 5.65 -1.50 12.44
N PRO A 174 5.97 -1.11 13.67
CA PRO A 174 6.77 -1.94 14.55
C PRO A 174 6.17 -3.36 14.69
N PRO A 175 6.97 -4.39 14.99
CA PRO A 175 6.48 -5.69 15.43
C PRO A 175 5.50 -5.56 16.59
N GLU A 176 4.72 -6.61 16.88
CA GLU A 176 3.79 -6.58 18.00
C GLU A 176 4.46 -6.17 19.31
N GLY A 177 3.76 -5.32 20.08
CA GLY A 177 4.27 -4.77 21.33
C GLY A 177 3.95 -3.28 21.50
N PRO A 178 4.47 -2.66 22.57
CA PRO A 178 4.11 -1.29 22.94
C PRO A 178 4.33 -0.25 21.84
N LEU A 179 5.40 -0.38 21.05
CA LEU A 179 5.68 0.55 19.96
C LEU A 179 4.64 0.46 18.84
N ARG A 180 4.11 -0.75 18.56
CA ARG A 180 3.02 -0.93 17.58
C ARG A 180 1.75 -0.29 18.09
N THR A 181 1.39 -0.51 19.37
CA THR A 181 0.21 0.10 19.97
C THR A 181 0.24 1.62 19.84
N VAL A 182 1.39 2.23 20.15
CA VAL A 182 1.60 3.67 19.97
C VAL A 182 1.44 4.08 18.50
N ALA A 183 2.10 3.39 17.59
CA ALA A 183 2.02 3.74 16.16
C ALA A 183 0.58 3.66 15.65
N GLN A 184 -0.17 2.64 16.07
CA GLN A 184 -1.58 2.48 15.73
C GLN A 184 -2.43 3.60 16.34
N SER A 185 -2.28 3.93 17.62
CA SER A 185 -3.05 5.02 18.25
C SER A 185 -2.76 6.38 17.61
N VAL A 186 -1.51 6.63 17.23
CA VAL A 186 -1.14 7.85 16.51
C VAL A 186 -1.87 7.97 15.17
N MET A 187 -2.04 6.87 14.45
CA MET A 187 -2.78 6.86 13.18
C MET A 187 -4.30 6.93 13.40
N GLN A 188 -4.83 6.17 14.33
CA GLN A 188 -6.26 6.06 14.61
C GLN A 188 -6.84 7.36 15.18
N ASP A 189 -6.16 7.91 16.19
CA ASP A 189 -6.61 9.10 16.91
C ASP A 189 -6.05 10.39 16.32
N GLN A 190 -5.35 10.29 15.18
CA GLN A 190 -4.74 11.44 14.46
C GLN A 190 -3.82 12.29 15.36
N ARG A 191 -3.04 11.63 16.22
CA ARG A 191 -2.20 12.28 17.23
C ARG A 191 -0.90 12.84 16.64
N TRP A 192 -1.04 13.63 15.55
CA TRP A 192 0.09 14.10 14.74
C TRP A 192 0.98 15.12 15.44
N THR A 193 0.42 15.87 16.37
CA THR A 193 1.08 16.98 17.06
C THR A 193 1.42 16.69 18.51
N VAL A 194 1.03 15.51 19.03
CA VAL A 194 1.35 15.12 20.41
C VAL A 194 2.86 15.08 20.61
N PRO A 195 3.39 15.73 21.65
CA PRO A 195 4.83 15.70 21.99
C PRO A 195 5.35 14.27 22.17
N LEU A 196 6.60 14.03 21.77
CA LEU A 196 7.21 12.70 21.86
C LEU A 196 7.26 12.21 23.32
N GLU A 197 7.51 13.13 24.24
CA GLU A 197 7.60 12.85 25.69
C GLU A 197 6.30 12.28 26.22
N ALA A 198 5.15 12.83 25.80
CA ALA A 198 3.83 12.32 26.20
C ALA A 198 3.56 10.91 25.65
N ILE A 199 3.98 10.67 24.40
CA ILE A 199 3.88 9.35 23.77
C ILE A 199 4.79 8.34 24.50
N CYS A 200 6.01 8.74 24.84
CA CYS A 200 6.96 7.89 25.53
C CYS A 200 6.48 7.50 26.93
N ALA A 201 5.79 8.39 27.62
CA ALA A 201 5.21 8.12 28.94
C ALA A 201 4.19 6.98 28.92
N GLU A 202 3.40 6.85 27.83
CA GLU A 202 2.39 5.78 27.67
C GLU A 202 3.01 4.37 27.59
N VAL A 203 4.25 4.29 27.13
CA VAL A 203 4.99 3.02 27.01
C VAL A 203 6.14 2.89 27.98
N HIS A 204 6.17 3.76 28.99
CA HIS A 204 7.20 3.76 30.05
C HIS A 204 8.64 3.76 29.51
N MET A 205 8.90 4.53 28.45
CA MET A 205 10.22 4.65 27.82
C MET A 205 10.73 6.08 27.88
N THR A 206 12.06 6.25 27.95
CA THR A 206 12.65 7.56 27.69
C THR A 206 12.61 7.87 26.19
N PRO A 207 12.55 9.15 25.76
CA PRO A 207 12.58 9.50 24.33
C PRO A 207 13.75 8.87 23.56
N LYS A 208 14.94 8.84 24.15
CA LYS A 208 16.13 8.23 23.55
C LYS A 208 15.97 6.72 23.34
N THR A 209 15.39 6.01 24.30
CA THR A 209 15.14 4.57 24.23
C THR A 209 14.06 4.28 23.17
N PHE A 210 12.97 5.04 23.20
CA PHE A 210 11.88 4.93 22.25
C PHE A 210 12.36 5.13 20.80
N GLU A 211 13.05 6.24 20.51
CA GLU A 211 13.57 6.54 19.16
C GLU A 211 14.53 5.46 18.65
N ARG A 212 15.43 4.98 19.51
CA ARG A 212 16.36 3.88 19.15
C ARG A 212 15.62 2.61 18.80
N HIS A 213 14.63 2.19 19.58
CA HIS A 213 13.86 0.97 19.35
C HIS A 213 12.94 1.13 18.15
N PHE A 214 12.32 2.30 17.99
CA PHE A 214 11.44 2.59 16.87
C PHE A 214 12.23 2.59 15.55
N LEU A 215 13.39 3.24 15.51
CA LEU A 215 14.29 3.24 14.36
C LEU A 215 14.76 1.82 14.01
N LYS A 216 15.14 1.02 15.01
CA LYS A 216 15.53 -0.37 14.78
C LYS A 216 14.39 -1.22 14.22
N ALA A 217 13.16 -0.99 14.69
CA ALA A 217 11.97 -1.75 14.31
C ALA A 217 11.42 -1.36 12.92
N THR A 218 11.53 -0.08 12.53
CA THR A 218 10.88 0.46 11.33
C THR A 218 11.84 0.97 10.26
N GLY A 219 13.12 1.12 10.59
CA GLY A 219 14.12 1.77 9.73
C GLY A 219 14.00 3.30 9.68
N MET A 220 13.09 3.90 10.45
CA MET A 220 12.82 5.35 10.46
C MET A 220 12.76 5.92 11.86
N THR A 221 13.13 7.21 12.02
CA THR A 221 12.80 7.94 13.24
C THR A 221 11.28 8.06 13.38
N PHE A 222 10.77 8.08 14.60
CA PHE A 222 9.34 8.24 14.84
C PHE A 222 8.78 9.53 14.23
N LYS A 223 9.55 10.62 14.27
CA LYS A 223 9.18 11.88 13.62
C LYS A 223 8.98 11.71 12.11
N ALA A 224 9.91 11.05 11.42
CA ALA A 224 9.83 10.81 9.98
C ALA A 224 8.69 9.84 9.65
N TRP A 225 8.52 8.78 10.41
CA TRP A 225 7.43 7.82 10.28
C TRP A 225 6.06 8.49 10.45
N ARG A 226 5.89 9.30 11.51
CA ARG A 226 4.65 10.04 11.77
C ARG A 226 4.31 11.04 10.66
N ALA A 227 5.32 11.72 10.11
CA ALA A 227 5.14 12.61 8.97
C ALA A 227 4.70 11.84 7.71
N ALA A 228 5.29 10.69 7.43
CA ALA A 228 4.92 9.84 6.30
C ALA A 228 3.49 9.26 6.46
N ALA A 229 3.14 8.74 7.66
CA ALA A 229 1.80 8.25 7.97
C ALA A 229 0.72 9.32 7.76
N ARG A 230 0.98 10.53 8.23
CA ARG A 230 0.12 11.70 8.05
C ARG A 230 -0.10 12.03 6.58
N LEU A 231 0.96 11.97 5.76
CA LEU A 231 0.87 12.23 4.32
C LEU A 231 0.10 11.13 3.58
N CYS A 232 0.25 9.86 3.96
CA CYS A 232 -0.54 8.79 3.36
C CYS A 232 -2.04 8.96 3.59
N LEU A 233 -2.45 9.36 4.78
CA LEU A 233 -3.86 9.65 5.08
C LEU A 233 -4.40 10.88 4.34
N SER A 234 -3.53 11.80 3.91
CA SER A 234 -3.95 12.95 3.11
C SER A 234 -4.58 12.55 1.78
N HIS A 235 -4.15 11.42 1.23
CA HIS A 235 -4.67 10.92 -0.04
C HIS A 235 -6.17 10.62 0.04
N ASP A 236 -6.63 10.03 1.14
CA ASP A 236 -8.05 9.72 1.35
C ASP A 236 -8.91 10.98 1.51
N LEU A 237 -8.36 11.99 2.20
CA LEU A 237 -9.04 13.28 2.35
C LEU A 237 -9.18 13.99 1.01
N LEU A 238 -8.14 13.97 0.19
CA LEU A 238 -8.16 14.54 -1.16
C LEU A 238 -9.09 13.75 -2.10
N ALA A 239 -9.08 12.42 -2.00
CA ALA A 239 -9.96 11.55 -2.78
C ALA A 239 -11.44 11.75 -2.46
N SER A 240 -11.78 12.02 -1.19
CA SER A 240 -13.14 12.34 -0.75
C SER A 240 -13.56 13.78 -1.08
N GLY A 241 -12.79 14.53 -1.87
CA GLY A 241 -13.11 15.89 -2.31
C GLY A 241 -12.79 16.98 -1.28
N ILE A 242 -12.13 16.65 -0.17
CA ILE A 242 -11.72 17.65 0.81
C ILE A 242 -10.61 18.52 0.21
N GLY A 243 -10.82 19.84 0.24
CA GLY A 243 -9.86 20.80 -0.33
C GLY A 243 -8.50 20.79 0.36
N ILE A 244 -7.44 21.15 -0.36
CA ILE A 244 -6.04 21.14 0.09
C ILE A 244 -5.84 21.87 1.44
N LYS A 245 -6.49 23.03 1.62
CA LYS A 245 -6.41 23.81 2.86
C LYS A 245 -6.99 23.06 4.06
N GLN A 246 -8.15 22.45 3.88
CA GLN A 246 -8.80 21.68 4.94
C GLN A 246 -8.04 20.38 5.24
N THR A 247 -7.51 19.71 4.21
CA THR A 247 -6.66 18.53 4.36
C THR A 247 -5.42 18.87 5.19
N ALA A 248 -4.74 19.97 4.87
CA ALA A 248 -3.57 20.42 5.61
C ALA A 248 -3.89 20.65 7.11
N LEU A 249 -4.99 21.34 7.40
CA LEU A 249 -5.42 21.62 8.78
C LEU A 249 -5.79 20.33 9.54
N LYS A 250 -6.60 19.44 8.93
CA LYS A 250 -7.00 18.16 9.55
C LYS A 250 -5.79 17.29 9.90
N LEU A 251 -4.74 17.37 9.09
CA LEU A 251 -3.51 16.62 9.31
C LEU A 251 -2.49 17.37 10.19
N GLY A 252 -2.85 18.51 10.78
CA GLY A 252 -1.99 19.26 11.69
C GLY A 252 -0.76 19.89 11.03
N PHE A 253 -0.84 20.25 9.74
CA PHE A 253 0.16 21.10 9.10
C PHE A 253 -0.08 22.56 9.46
N SER A 254 1.00 23.35 9.52
CA SER A 254 0.92 24.79 9.79
C SER A 254 0.19 25.58 8.69
N GLY A 255 -0.01 24.98 7.52
CA GLY A 255 -0.75 25.56 6.39
C GLY A 255 -0.58 24.77 5.11
N SER A 256 -1.29 25.22 4.06
CA SER A 256 -1.30 24.58 2.76
C SER A 256 0.09 24.49 2.13
N SER A 257 0.93 25.52 2.27
CA SER A 257 2.29 25.53 1.70
C SER A 257 3.16 24.44 2.30
N ALA A 258 3.18 24.32 3.65
CA ALA A 258 3.93 23.28 4.34
C ALA A 258 3.44 21.87 3.94
N PHE A 259 2.13 21.68 3.83
CA PHE A 259 1.53 20.45 3.35
C PHE A 259 1.92 20.14 1.90
N CYS A 260 1.76 21.10 0.98
CA CYS A 260 2.08 20.91 -0.44
C CYS A 260 3.56 20.57 -0.63
N THR A 261 4.47 21.24 0.08
CA THR A 261 5.91 20.96 0.02
C THR A 261 6.21 19.53 0.51
N ALA A 262 5.68 19.15 1.68
CA ALA A 262 5.88 17.83 2.25
C ALA A 262 5.26 16.73 1.36
N PHE A 263 4.06 16.98 0.85
CA PHE A 263 3.35 16.06 -0.04
C PHE A 263 4.12 15.84 -1.35
N THR A 264 4.55 16.94 -2.00
CA THR A 264 5.30 16.85 -3.26
C THR A 264 6.63 16.14 -3.08
N LYS A 265 7.34 16.43 -1.98
CA LYS A 265 8.59 15.74 -1.63
C LYS A 265 8.38 14.24 -1.41
N PHE A 266 7.27 13.86 -0.78
CA PHE A 266 6.97 12.46 -0.42
C PHE A 266 6.42 11.67 -1.61
N PHE A 267 5.51 12.26 -2.38
CA PHE A 267 4.80 11.57 -3.46
C PHE A 267 5.34 11.87 -4.87
N GLY A 268 6.29 12.77 -5.03
CA GLY A 268 6.80 13.20 -6.33
C GLY A 268 5.80 13.97 -7.20
N MET A 269 4.61 14.30 -6.66
CA MET A 269 3.54 15.02 -7.37
C MET A 269 2.81 15.97 -6.42
N THR A 270 2.16 17.00 -6.96
CA THR A 270 1.43 17.97 -6.12
C THR A 270 0.08 17.42 -5.64
N PRO A 271 -0.43 17.87 -4.47
CA PRO A 271 -1.77 17.49 -4.00
C PRO A 271 -2.86 17.87 -4.99
N GLY A 272 -2.70 18.99 -5.73
CA GLY A 272 -3.64 19.43 -6.76
C GLY A 272 -3.71 18.47 -7.95
N THR A 273 -2.61 17.82 -8.32
CA THR A 273 -2.58 16.77 -9.35
C THR A 273 -3.40 15.56 -8.91
N VAL A 274 -3.26 15.16 -7.65
CA VAL A 274 -4.02 14.04 -7.07
C VAL A 274 -5.51 14.39 -7.01
N SER A 275 -5.87 15.55 -6.46
CA SER A 275 -7.26 16.00 -6.36
C SER A 275 -7.97 16.07 -7.73
N LYS A 276 -7.29 16.57 -8.77
CA LYS A 276 -7.84 16.61 -10.14
C LYS A 276 -8.03 15.24 -10.76
N ARG A 277 -7.15 14.28 -10.46
CA ARG A 277 -7.23 12.90 -10.99
C ARG A 277 -8.31 12.07 -10.31
N LEU A 278 -8.57 12.34 -9.02
CA LEU A 278 -9.56 11.61 -8.22
C LEU A 278 -10.95 12.24 -8.27
N GLY A 279 -11.04 13.57 -8.54
CA GLY A 279 -12.30 14.32 -8.59
C GLY A 279 -13.04 14.24 -9.92
N LYS A 280 -12.60 13.45 -10.89
CA LYS A 280 -13.37 13.12 -12.10
C LYS A 280 -13.83 11.67 -11.99
N PRO A 281 -15.12 11.39 -11.71
CA PRO A 281 -15.67 10.09 -12.08
C PRO A 281 -15.60 9.99 -13.61
N GLU A 282 -14.89 8.98 -14.14
CA GLU A 282 -15.08 8.50 -15.51
C GLU A 282 -16.32 7.63 -15.55
#